data_e78af90504f79bd7b3c9da0004ca3ed0
#
_entry.id   e78af90504f79bd7b3c9da0004ca3ed0
#
_cell.length_a   1.000
_cell.length_b   1.000
_cell.length_c   1.000
_cell.angle_alpha   90.00
_cell.angle_beta   90.00
_cell.angle_gamma   90.00
#
_symmetry.space_group_name_H-M   'P 1'
#
loop_
_entity.id
_entity.type
_entity.pdbx_description
1 polymer ?
#
loop_
_entity_poly.entity_id
_entity_poly.type
_entity_poly.pdbx_seq_one_letter_code
_entity_poly.pdbx_strand_id
1 'polypeptide(L)'
;MIRTLRHICCLLILLAFAACSKEEPGYNPPALADRTVLLYMPGRDLEVRGAYFSNNIKSVGEAVTNWALGNGRMLVCWQPENQTSAVMQEIYYDRNKRRSETITLRTYDDFDAGDPDKVQQLFADAAELAPAQRYGLIIGCHGKAWIPASGGVLPYSLRSAAPDDDVWTTAPGAKTTRSFGDTGYELDITELAAALEVQRFRFDYLIFDDCFMANIETLYDLRHAVDYIVASPCEVMGDGFPYDRIVPHLFEGNGVLSGLEKACWEFWNLYENDWRSTIAYEQSGCISLAVTAQLDALATKMRGIKDKKQAFDINALQYYKGNVTKLFYDLEHYVTLCCSDPDAVNDFKAQMKQAFPVSCRHHTASFYSAYDRRNHSVNYYSGVSVSEPEPSARYTAENQQTNWYRDTH
;
A
#
# COMPACT_ATOMS: atom_id res chain seq x y z
N MET A 1 5.44 62.40 -9.27
CA MET A 1 6.58 61.45 -9.37
C MET A 1 6.45 60.18 -8.52
N ILE A 2 5.72 60.15 -7.44
CA ILE A 2 5.62 58.95 -6.54
C ILE A 2 4.59 57.91 -7.03
N ARG A 3 3.61 58.25 -7.83
CA ARG A 3 2.59 57.33 -8.35
C ARG A 3 3.07 56.42 -9.51
N THR A 4 4.02 56.90 -10.29
CA THR A 4 4.59 56.18 -11.42
C THR A 4 5.59 55.10 -10.97
N LEU A 5 6.26 55.25 -9.84
CA LEU A 5 7.20 54.30 -9.32
C LEU A 5 6.53 53.03 -8.74
N ARG A 6 5.31 53.14 -8.23
CA ARG A 6 4.54 52.02 -7.68
C ARG A 6 4.05 51.03 -8.77
N HIS A 7 3.76 51.54 -9.94
CA HIS A 7 3.31 50.67 -11.05
C HIS A 7 4.46 49.90 -11.75
N ILE A 8 5.66 50.47 -11.71
CA ILE A 8 6.87 49.83 -12.25
C ILE A 8 7.34 48.69 -11.32
N CYS A 9 7.23 48.83 -9.99
CA CYS A 9 7.54 47.73 -9.06
C CYS A 9 6.55 46.55 -9.14
N CYS A 10 5.25 46.82 -9.37
CA CYS A 10 4.28 45.72 -9.57
C CYS A 10 4.46 44.98 -10.90
N LEU A 11 4.94 45.67 -11.96
CA LEU A 11 5.21 45.02 -13.24
C LEU A 11 6.51 44.16 -13.24
N LEU A 12 7.49 44.56 -12.41
CA LEU A 12 8.74 43.80 -12.27
C LEU A 12 8.60 42.54 -11.39
N ILE A 13 7.60 42.48 -10.50
CA ILE A 13 7.32 41.28 -9.70
C ILE A 13 6.57 40.21 -10.50
N LEU A 14 5.82 40.60 -11.52
CA LEU A 14 5.10 39.67 -12.42
C LEU A 14 6.03 39.02 -13.49
N LEU A 15 7.25 39.51 -13.68
CA LEU A 15 8.22 38.97 -14.64
C LEU A 15 9.24 37.99 -14.03
N ALA A 16 9.20 37.77 -12.71
CA ALA A 16 10.15 36.88 -12.03
C ALA A 16 9.70 35.41 -11.92
N PHE A 17 8.52 35.04 -12.42
CA PHE A 17 8.04 33.66 -12.41
C PHE A 17 8.07 32.97 -13.80
N ALA A 18 8.73 33.54 -14.76
CA ALA A 18 9.14 32.80 -15.96
C ALA A 18 10.43 32.02 -15.69
N ALA A 19 10.42 31.11 -14.71
CA ALA A 19 11.45 30.08 -14.59
C ALA A 19 11.34 29.19 -15.83
N CYS A 20 12.41 29.11 -16.58
CA CYS A 20 12.57 28.25 -17.76
C CYS A 20 12.15 26.82 -17.47
N SER A 21 10.90 26.49 -17.68
CA SER A 21 10.54 25.12 -18.03
C SER A 21 11.09 24.91 -19.43
N LYS A 22 12.08 24.04 -19.61
CA LYS A 22 12.37 23.48 -20.92
C LYS A 22 11.10 22.79 -21.38
N GLU A 23 10.35 23.44 -22.29
CA GLU A 23 9.19 22.79 -22.91
C GLU A 23 9.72 21.59 -23.70
N GLU A 24 9.52 20.38 -23.15
CA GLU A 24 9.77 19.16 -23.89
C GLU A 24 8.70 19.07 -25.00
N PRO A 25 9.12 19.00 -26.29
CA PRO A 25 8.17 18.90 -27.38
C PRO A 25 7.29 17.67 -27.21
N GLY A 26 5.97 17.87 -27.13
CA GLY A 26 4.98 16.80 -26.95
C GLY A 26 4.51 16.57 -25.50
N TYR A 27 5.13 17.20 -24.51
CA TYR A 27 4.65 17.22 -23.13
C TYR A 27 3.79 18.45 -22.88
N ASN A 28 2.51 18.23 -22.64
CA ASN A 28 1.54 19.28 -22.35
C ASN A 28 0.53 18.80 -21.30
N PRO A 29 0.93 18.75 -20.01
CA PRO A 29 0.06 18.28 -18.96
C PRO A 29 -1.06 19.29 -18.67
N PRO A 30 -2.23 18.85 -18.17
CA PRO A 30 -3.28 19.76 -17.73
C PRO A 30 -2.80 20.62 -16.55
N ALA A 31 -3.18 21.90 -16.55
CA ALA A 31 -2.86 22.81 -15.45
C ALA A 31 -3.53 22.37 -14.11
N LEU A 32 -4.72 21.74 -14.21
CA LEU A 32 -5.41 21.07 -13.10
C LEU A 32 -5.99 19.78 -13.66
N ALA A 33 -5.46 18.66 -13.20
CA ALA A 33 -5.94 17.34 -13.61
C ALA A 33 -7.24 16.96 -12.86
N ASP A 34 -8.01 16.04 -13.43
CA ASP A 34 -9.15 15.44 -12.71
C ASP A 34 -8.64 14.54 -11.58
N ARG A 35 -7.56 13.81 -11.84
CA ARG A 35 -6.86 12.96 -10.86
C ARG A 35 -5.37 12.89 -11.16
N THR A 36 -4.59 12.91 -10.09
CA THR A 36 -3.18 12.50 -10.11
C THR A 36 -3.02 11.23 -9.30
N VAL A 37 -2.39 10.22 -9.87
CA VAL A 37 -2.00 8.99 -9.18
C VAL A 37 -0.50 8.98 -9.02
N LEU A 38 -0.03 8.79 -7.79
CA LEU A 38 1.37 8.61 -7.47
C LEU A 38 1.64 7.13 -7.19
N LEU A 39 2.53 6.52 -7.95
CA LEU A 39 3.17 5.25 -7.63
C LEU A 39 4.49 5.54 -6.93
N TYR A 40 4.56 5.25 -5.64
CA TYR A 40 5.75 5.42 -4.81
C TYR A 40 6.38 4.06 -4.54
N MET A 41 7.62 3.88 -4.97
CA MET A 41 8.39 2.64 -4.83
C MET A 41 9.65 2.92 -3.99
N PRO A 42 9.52 2.97 -2.64
CA PRO A 42 10.67 3.18 -1.77
C PRO A 42 11.57 1.96 -1.70
N GLY A 43 12.86 2.22 -1.48
CA GLY A 43 13.85 1.17 -1.34
C GLY A 43 14.44 0.71 -2.67
N ARG A 44 15.36 -0.27 -2.59
CA ARG A 44 16.15 -0.75 -3.73
C ARG A 44 16.21 -2.25 -3.84
N ASP A 45 15.86 -2.98 -2.78
CA ASP A 45 16.08 -4.43 -2.73
C ASP A 45 15.33 -5.17 -3.85
N LEU A 46 14.09 -4.80 -4.12
CA LEU A 46 13.29 -5.41 -5.19
C LEU A 46 13.85 -5.10 -6.59
N GLU A 47 14.42 -3.91 -6.80
CA GLU A 47 15.08 -3.57 -8.06
C GLU A 47 16.36 -4.38 -8.26
N VAL A 48 17.20 -4.45 -7.23
CA VAL A 48 18.46 -5.22 -7.27
C VAL A 48 18.22 -6.72 -7.41
N ARG A 49 17.17 -7.27 -6.78
CA ARG A 49 16.85 -8.71 -6.84
C ARG A 49 16.33 -9.19 -8.19
N GLY A 50 15.66 -8.33 -8.95
CA GLY A 50 15.05 -8.80 -10.20
C GLY A 50 14.44 -7.74 -11.10
N ALA A 51 14.87 -6.49 -10.97
CA ALA A 51 14.35 -5.36 -11.75
C ALA A 51 12.81 -5.22 -11.64
N TYR A 52 12.23 -5.57 -10.48
CA TYR A 52 10.77 -5.58 -10.30
C TYR A 52 10.18 -4.18 -10.44
N PHE A 53 10.83 -3.15 -9.90
CA PHE A 53 10.35 -1.78 -10.03
C PHE A 53 10.42 -1.28 -11.48
N SER A 54 11.54 -1.51 -12.17
CA SER A 54 11.69 -1.18 -13.59
C SER A 54 10.62 -1.88 -14.44
N ASN A 55 10.32 -3.15 -14.16
CA ASN A 55 9.28 -3.90 -14.85
C ASN A 55 7.88 -3.34 -14.56
N ASN A 56 7.59 -2.98 -13.31
CA ASN A 56 6.32 -2.36 -12.94
C ASN A 56 6.15 -0.98 -13.60
N ILE A 57 7.19 -0.15 -13.62
CA ILE A 57 7.18 1.15 -14.28
C ILE A 57 6.96 1.00 -15.80
N LYS A 58 7.60 -0.01 -16.41
CA LYS A 58 7.35 -0.35 -17.81
C LYS A 58 5.89 -0.75 -18.05
N SER A 59 5.31 -1.58 -17.17
CA SER A 59 3.90 -1.98 -17.22
C SER A 59 2.97 -0.77 -17.09
N VAL A 60 3.28 0.20 -16.21
CA VAL A 60 2.58 1.51 -16.19
C VAL A 60 2.67 2.21 -17.55
N GLY A 61 3.86 2.24 -18.17
CA GLY A 61 4.05 2.83 -19.48
C GLY A 61 3.21 2.16 -20.57
N GLU A 62 3.01 0.83 -20.48
CA GLU A 62 2.13 0.08 -21.39
C GLU A 62 0.65 0.46 -21.21
N ALA A 63 0.24 0.78 -19.97
CA ALA A 63 -1.11 1.26 -19.66
C ALA A 63 -1.37 2.68 -20.20
N VAL A 64 -0.35 3.55 -20.19
CA VAL A 64 -0.48 4.96 -20.57
C VAL A 64 -0.55 5.08 -22.08
N THR A 65 -1.73 4.77 -22.64
CA THR A 65 -2.07 4.91 -24.04
C THR A 65 -2.84 6.20 -24.30
N ASN A 66 -3.11 6.49 -25.59
CA ASN A 66 -3.93 7.65 -25.93
C ASN A 66 -5.33 7.51 -25.28
N TRP A 67 -5.68 8.47 -24.42
CA TRP A 67 -6.95 8.53 -23.67
C TRP A 67 -7.04 7.65 -22.40
N ALA A 68 -6.08 6.79 -22.10
CA ALA A 68 -6.16 5.92 -20.90
C ALA A 68 -6.27 6.70 -19.59
N LEU A 69 -5.60 7.84 -19.48
CA LEU A 69 -5.64 8.70 -18.29
C LEU A 69 -6.73 9.80 -18.36
N GLY A 70 -7.41 9.96 -19.50
CA GLY A 70 -8.34 11.10 -19.70
C GLY A 70 -7.64 12.45 -19.49
N ASN A 71 -8.12 13.23 -18.52
CA ASN A 71 -7.46 14.47 -18.04
C ASN A 71 -6.65 14.20 -16.75
N GLY A 72 -6.13 12.99 -16.57
CA GLY A 72 -5.36 12.60 -15.40
C GLY A 72 -3.85 12.62 -15.63
N ARG A 73 -3.11 12.45 -14.53
CA ARG A 73 -1.64 12.43 -14.53
C ARG A 73 -1.13 11.23 -13.73
N MET A 74 -0.13 10.52 -14.29
CA MET A 74 0.48 9.36 -13.66
C MET A 74 1.93 9.66 -13.25
N LEU A 75 2.17 9.78 -11.96
CA LEU A 75 3.48 10.01 -11.39
C LEU A 75 4.07 8.70 -10.87
N VAL A 76 5.39 8.58 -10.98
CA VAL A 76 6.19 7.50 -10.36
C VAL A 76 7.32 8.13 -9.60
N CYS A 77 7.51 7.73 -8.33
CA CYS A 77 8.68 8.09 -7.55
C CYS A 77 9.41 6.83 -7.11
N TRP A 78 10.67 6.69 -7.49
CA TRP A 78 11.49 5.52 -7.23
C TRP A 78 12.97 5.88 -7.22
N GLN A 79 13.79 4.94 -6.74
CA GLN A 79 15.24 5.08 -6.76
C GLN A 79 15.83 4.09 -7.79
N PRO A 80 16.32 4.58 -8.94
CA PRO A 80 16.94 3.73 -9.96
C PRO A 80 18.15 2.96 -9.43
N GLU A 81 18.43 1.80 -10.03
CA GLU A 81 19.62 1.02 -9.73
C GLU A 81 20.90 1.90 -9.90
N ASN A 82 21.85 1.72 -8.99
CA ASN A 82 23.11 2.44 -8.98
C ASN A 82 23.05 3.98 -8.79
N GLN A 83 21.89 4.50 -8.35
CA GLN A 83 21.74 5.92 -7.96
C GLN A 83 21.50 6.04 -6.47
N THR A 84 22.01 7.11 -5.86
CA THR A 84 21.67 7.50 -4.47
C THR A 84 20.45 8.39 -4.40
N SER A 85 20.09 9.00 -5.54
CA SER A 85 18.94 9.91 -5.65
C SER A 85 17.67 9.15 -6.03
N ALA A 86 16.55 9.49 -5.40
CA ALA A 86 15.24 9.14 -5.91
C ALA A 86 14.78 10.14 -6.97
N VAL A 87 13.92 9.73 -7.89
CA VAL A 87 13.40 10.58 -8.96
C VAL A 87 11.87 10.53 -8.97
N MET A 88 11.24 11.71 -9.06
CA MET A 88 9.81 11.81 -9.39
C MET A 88 9.68 12.07 -10.87
N GLN A 89 9.00 11.16 -11.53
CA GLN A 89 8.79 11.17 -12.98
C GLN A 89 7.29 11.17 -13.27
N GLU A 90 6.92 11.74 -14.42
CA GLU A 90 5.59 11.57 -14.99
C GLU A 90 5.67 10.68 -16.22
N ILE A 91 4.79 9.70 -16.30
CA ILE A 91 4.59 8.87 -17.47
C ILE A 91 3.38 9.43 -18.21
N TYR A 92 3.58 9.88 -19.43
CA TYR A 92 2.57 10.52 -20.25
C TYR A 92 2.54 9.95 -21.67
N TYR A 93 1.42 10.13 -22.38
CA TYR A 93 1.33 9.72 -23.77
C TYR A 93 1.74 10.87 -24.70
N ASP A 94 2.84 10.68 -25.44
CA ASP A 94 3.27 11.62 -26.50
C ASP A 94 2.53 11.32 -27.79
N ARG A 95 1.62 12.23 -28.17
CA ARG A 95 0.80 12.09 -29.40
C ARG A 95 1.62 12.18 -30.68
N ASN A 96 2.75 12.88 -30.67
CA ASN A 96 3.64 13.01 -31.83
C ASN A 96 4.40 11.71 -32.07
N LYS A 97 4.92 11.11 -31.00
CA LYS A 97 5.63 9.84 -31.03
C LYS A 97 4.71 8.61 -31.01
N ARG A 98 3.43 8.80 -30.64
CA ARG A 98 2.39 7.76 -30.48
C ARG A 98 2.79 6.64 -29.51
N ARG A 99 3.41 7.02 -28.42
CA ARG A 99 3.80 6.10 -27.35
C ARG A 99 3.87 6.82 -26.01
N SER A 100 3.95 6.03 -24.92
CA SER A 100 4.27 6.58 -23.62
C SER A 100 5.72 7.06 -23.59
N GLU A 101 5.93 8.16 -22.89
CA GLU A 101 7.23 8.78 -22.61
C GLU A 101 7.30 9.10 -21.12
N THR A 102 8.51 9.30 -20.63
CA THR A 102 8.75 9.64 -19.24
C THR A 102 9.53 10.94 -19.15
N ILE A 103 9.11 11.84 -18.28
CA ILE A 103 9.83 13.08 -17.97
C ILE A 103 10.15 13.13 -16.46
N THR A 104 11.36 13.50 -16.10
CA THR A 104 11.75 13.72 -14.70
C THR A 104 11.30 15.11 -14.28
N LEU A 105 10.44 15.16 -13.25
CA LEU A 105 9.92 16.41 -12.68
C LEU A 105 10.77 16.91 -11.53
N ARG A 106 11.31 16.02 -10.69
CA ARG A 106 12.15 16.35 -9.53
C ARG A 106 13.15 15.22 -9.24
N THR A 107 14.30 15.56 -8.73
CA THR A 107 15.31 14.64 -8.20
C THR A 107 15.50 14.93 -6.72
N TYR A 108 15.63 13.89 -5.91
CA TYR A 108 15.82 13.94 -4.47
C TYR A 108 17.19 13.32 -4.15
N ASP A 109 18.17 14.16 -3.91
CA ASP A 109 19.50 13.70 -3.54
C ASP A 109 19.51 13.15 -2.12
N ASP A 110 20.21 12.04 -1.89
CA ASP A 110 20.32 11.37 -0.59
C ASP A 110 18.95 11.09 0.05
N PHE A 111 17.97 10.62 -0.75
CA PHE A 111 16.62 10.32 -0.28
C PHE A 111 16.64 9.12 0.67
N ASP A 112 16.07 9.32 1.85
CA ASP A 112 15.85 8.28 2.85
C ASP A 112 14.34 8.02 2.99
N ALA A 113 13.92 6.82 2.61
CA ALA A 113 12.52 6.41 2.67
C ALA A 113 12.03 6.13 4.11
N GLY A 114 12.95 5.96 5.06
CA GLY A 114 12.65 5.82 6.49
C GLY A 114 12.56 7.16 7.22
N ASP A 115 12.81 8.29 6.55
CA ASP A 115 12.67 9.63 7.12
C ASP A 115 11.25 10.17 6.86
N PRO A 116 10.38 10.28 7.89
CA PRO A 116 9.00 10.71 7.71
C PRO A 116 8.86 12.13 7.15
N ASP A 117 9.80 13.04 7.44
CA ASP A 117 9.77 14.41 6.92
C ASP A 117 10.04 14.42 5.40
N LYS A 118 10.96 13.58 4.92
CA LYS A 118 11.24 13.43 3.50
C LYS A 118 10.07 12.80 2.75
N VAL A 119 9.43 11.78 3.32
CA VAL A 119 8.24 11.16 2.73
C VAL A 119 7.06 12.13 2.70
N GLN A 120 6.84 12.88 3.79
CA GLN A 120 5.84 13.95 3.84
C GLN A 120 6.06 15.01 2.75
N GLN A 121 7.31 15.45 2.57
CA GLN A 121 7.68 16.43 1.53
C GLN A 121 7.46 15.87 0.13
N LEU A 122 7.80 14.59 -0.10
CA LEU A 122 7.57 13.92 -1.38
C LEU A 122 6.08 13.93 -1.78
N PHE A 123 5.17 13.67 -0.82
CA PHE A 123 3.73 13.74 -1.09
C PHE A 123 3.26 15.17 -1.39
N ALA A 124 3.77 16.16 -0.68
CA ALA A 124 3.49 17.57 -0.98
C ALA A 124 3.99 17.98 -2.37
N ASP A 125 5.19 17.54 -2.73
CA ASP A 125 5.80 17.78 -4.05
C ASP A 125 4.98 17.16 -5.18
N ALA A 126 4.44 15.97 -4.99
CA ALA A 126 3.59 15.33 -6.00
C ALA A 126 2.36 16.19 -6.35
N ALA A 127 1.72 16.80 -5.33
CA ALA A 127 0.59 17.69 -5.56
C ALA A 127 1.01 19.06 -6.14
N GLU A 128 2.19 19.56 -5.80
CA GLU A 128 2.74 20.79 -6.38
C GLU A 128 3.07 20.60 -7.88
N LEU A 129 3.74 19.50 -8.21
CA LEU A 129 4.21 19.19 -9.57
C LEU A 129 3.06 18.73 -10.49
N ALA A 130 2.04 18.10 -9.92
CA ALA A 130 0.89 17.59 -10.65
C ALA A 130 -0.44 17.93 -9.96
N PRO A 131 -0.85 19.22 -9.95
CA PRO A 131 -2.08 19.66 -9.32
C PRO A 131 -3.30 18.94 -9.90
N ALA A 132 -4.18 18.45 -9.01
CA ALA A 132 -5.39 17.73 -9.40
C ALA A 132 -6.54 18.00 -8.43
N GLN A 133 -7.78 17.68 -8.87
CA GLN A 133 -8.96 17.72 -8.03
C GLN A 133 -8.98 16.54 -7.03
N ARG A 134 -8.38 15.42 -7.40
CA ARG A 134 -8.34 14.17 -6.62
C ARG A 134 -6.96 13.50 -6.74
N TYR A 135 -6.61 12.76 -5.70
CA TYR A 135 -5.33 12.08 -5.66
C TYR A 135 -5.50 10.61 -5.29
N GLY A 136 -4.69 9.75 -5.91
CA GLY A 136 -4.54 8.34 -5.56
C GLY A 136 -3.10 8.02 -5.25
N LEU A 137 -2.87 7.11 -4.32
CA LEU A 137 -1.53 6.66 -3.94
C LEU A 137 -1.43 5.15 -4.11
N ILE A 138 -0.33 4.70 -4.70
CA ILE A 138 0.10 3.31 -4.71
C ILE A 138 1.48 3.28 -4.06
N ILE A 139 1.67 2.43 -3.06
CA ILE A 139 2.98 2.14 -2.46
C ILE A 139 3.35 0.73 -2.87
N GLY A 140 4.52 0.56 -3.50
CA GLY A 140 5.03 -0.73 -3.92
C GLY A 140 6.43 -0.95 -3.38
N CYS A 141 6.54 -1.71 -2.29
CA CYS A 141 7.80 -2.05 -1.65
C CYS A 141 7.69 -3.36 -0.87
N HIS A 142 8.37 -3.46 0.26
CA HIS A 142 8.19 -4.54 1.23
C HIS A 142 7.24 -4.11 2.35
N GLY A 143 6.35 -5.00 2.79
CA GLY A 143 5.40 -4.77 3.87
C GLY A 143 5.57 -5.76 5.03
N LYS A 144 5.45 -5.26 6.26
CA LYS A 144 5.47 -6.04 7.50
C LYS A 144 4.23 -5.79 8.36
N ALA A 145 3.15 -5.29 7.78
CA ALA A 145 1.97 -4.82 8.49
C ALA A 145 2.32 -3.74 9.54
N TRP A 146 1.76 -3.84 10.76
CA TRP A 146 1.98 -2.92 11.87
C TRP A 146 3.31 -3.13 12.60
N ILE A 147 4.11 -4.15 12.25
CA ILE A 147 5.36 -4.46 12.93
C ILE A 147 6.31 -3.26 12.83
N PRO A 148 6.83 -2.76 13.97
CA PRO A 148 7.66 -1.57 13.98
C PRO A 148 8.90 -1.69 13.10
N ALA A 149 9.34 -0.58 12.55
CA ALA A 149 10.62 -0.46 11.86
C ALA A 149 11.78 -0.97 12.72
N SER A 150 12.89 -1.36 12.12
CA SER A 150 14.04 -2.00 12.79
C SER A 150 14.64 -1.18 13.95
N GLY A 151 14.34 0.14 13.99
CA GLY A 151 14.67 1.05 15.08
C GLY A 151 13.67 1.13 16.22
N GLY A 152 12.52 0.47 16.10
CA GLY A 152 11.29 0.48 16.91
C GLY A 152 11.30 1.09 18.31
N VAL A 153 10.14 1.54 18.75
CA VAL A 153 9.85 2.36 19.97
C VAL A 153 10.43 1.82 21.28
N LEU A 154 10.79 0.53 21.36
CA LEU A 154 11.41 -0.03 22.56
C LEU A 154 12.93 0.11 22.51
N PRO A 155 13.56 0.65 23.57
CA PRO A 155 15.00 0.65 23.71
C PRO A 155 15.57 -0.76 23.48
N TYR A 156 16.67 -0.86 22.76
CA TYR A 156 17.36 -2.14 22.46
C TYR A 156 17.55 -3.03 23.70
N SER A 157 17.70 -2.43 24.87
CA SER A 157 17.82 -3.11 26.17
C SER A 157 16.55 -3.80 26.66
N LEU A 158 15.37 -3.48 26.09
CA LEU A 158 14.08 -4.09 26.43
C LEU A 158 13.61 -5.09 25.36
N ARG A 159 14.32 -5.19 24.23
CA ARG A 159 14.08 -6.22 23.24
C ARG A 159 14.57 -7.55 23.80
N SER A 160 13.72 -8.57 23.79
CA SER A 160 14.13 -9.90 24.25
C SER A 160 15.37 -10.36 23.48
N ALA A 161 16.38 -10.85 24.19
CA ALA A 161 17.70 -11.18 23.65
C ALA A 161 17.74 -12.45 22.75
N ALA A 162 16.62 -12.99 22.35
CA ALA A 162 16.57 -14.09 21.41
C ALA A 162 16.50 -13.51 19.99
N PRO A 163 17.43 -13.85 19.09
CA PRO A 163 17.33 -13.49 17.70
C PRO A 163 16.18 -14.27 17.07
N ASP A 164 15.00 -13.65 16.99
CA ASP A 164 13.86 -14.15 16.19
C ASP A 164 14.02 -13.64 14.75
N ASP A 165 15.27 -13.58 14.26
CA ASP A 165 15.58 -13.31 12.86
C ASP A 165 14.86 -14.31 11.94
N ASP A 166 14.51 -15.49 12.45
CA ASP A 166 13.76 -16.51 11.75
C ASP A 166 12.34 -16.09 11.35
N VAL A 167 11.70 -15.16 12.05
CA VAL A 167 10.31 -14.74 11.73
C VAL A 167 10.23 -14.03 10.38
N TRP A 168 11.26 -13.27 10.02
CA TRP A 168 11.32 -12.51 8.77
C TRP A 168 12.36 -13.02 7.77
N THR A 169 13.09 -14.09 8.10
CA THR A 169 14.08 -14.69 7.21
C THR A 169 13.40 -15.64 6.23
N THR A 170 13.52 -15.37 4.93
CA THR A 170 12.99 -16.24 3.88
C THR A 170 13.86 -17.48 3.70
N ALA A 171 13.26 -18.61 3.32
CA ALA A 171 13.99 -19.85 3.08
C ALA A 171 14.95 -19.71 1.88
N PRO A 172 16.15 -20.34 1.92
CA PRO A 172 17.09 -20.29 0.81
C PRO A 172 16.46 -20.80 -0.50
N GLY A 173 16.61 -20.02 -1.58
CA GLY A 173 16.03 -20.33 -2.90
C GLY A 173 14.51 -20.18 -2.99
N ALA A 174 13.88 -19.46 -2.05
CA ALA A 174 12.49 -19.03 -2.16
C ALA A 174 12.30 -18.10 -3.37
N LYS A 175 11.07 -18.08 -3.91
CA LYS A 175 10.66 -17.06 -4.87
C LYS A 175 10.63 -15.71 -4.19
N THR A 176 10.92 -14.65 -4.93
CA THR A 176 10.86 -13.29 -4.40
C THR A 176 9.42 -12.91 -4.13
N THR A 177 9.17 -12.43 -2.92
CA THR A 177 7.93 -11.81 -2.48
C THR A 177 8.23 -10.44 -1.91
N ARG A 178 7.21 -9.63 -1.65
CA ARG A 178 7.32 -8.28 -1.10
C ARG A 178 7.22 -8.27 0.44
N SER A 179 7.73 -9.32 1.09
CA SER A 179 7.56 -9.56 2.52
C SER A 179 8.66 -8.98 3.41
N PHE A 180 9.67 -8.33 2.86
CA PHE A 180 10.83 -7.86 3.61
C PHE A 180 11.30 -6.50 3.11
N GLY A 181 11.27 -5.46 3.98
CA GLY A 181 11.74 -4.13 3.67
C GLY A 181 13.26 -4.01 3.60
N ASP A 182 13.75 -2.97 2.94
CA ASP A 182 15.15 -2.58 3.00
C ASP A 182 15.49 -2.23 4.45
N THR A 183 16.29 -3.06 5.08
CA THR A 183 16.69 -2.87 6.48
C THR A 183 17.32 -1.48 6.67
N GLY A 184 16.76 -0.68 7.57
CA GLY A 184 17.22 0.66 7.89
C GLY A 184 16.56 1.78 7.09
N TYR A 185 15.61 1.46 6.20
CA TYR A 185 14.81 2.41 5.41
C TYR A 185 13.30 2.14 5.58
N GLU A 186 12.92 1.47 6.65
CA GLU A 186 11.51 1.22 6.98
C GLU A 186 10.87 2.46 7.58
N LEU A 187 9.63 2.71 7.23
CA LEU A 187 8.77 3.73 7.82
C LEU A 187 7.66 3.05 8.63
N ASP A 188 7.44 3.50 9.86
CA ASP A 188 6.34 2.99 10.68
C ASP A 188 4.97 3.42 10.11
N ILE A 189 3.97 2.56 10.27
CA ILE A 189 2.61 2.83 9.75
C ILE A 189 2.01 4.11 10.35
N THR A 190 2.28 4.39 11.63
CA THR A 190 1.84 5.62 12.29
C THR A 190 2.51 6.87 11.72
N GLU A 191 3.78 6.77 11.29
CA GLU A 191 4.50 7.86 10.63
C GLU A 191 3.98 8.06 9.20
N LEU A 192 3.69 6.97 8.47
CA LEU A 192 3.03 7.05 7.16
C LEU A 192 1.65 7.71 7.29
N ALA A 193 0.84 7.33 8.28
CA ALA A 193 -0.47 7.94 8.54
C ALA A 193 -0.32 9.44 8.78
N ALA A 194 0.60 9.85 9.65
CA ALA A 194 0.87 11.26 9.94
C ALA A 194 1.33 12.04 8.70
N ALA A 195 2.23 11.45 7.88
CA ALA A 195 2.72 12.07 6.65
C ALA A 195 1.59 12.28 5.61
N LEU A 196 0.59 11.41 5.59
CA LEU A 196 -0.58 11.54 4.72
C LEU A 196 -1.61 12.56 5.26
N GLU A 197 -1.88 12.53 6.56
CA GLU A 197 -2.91 13.37 7.21
C GLU A 197 -2.54 14.86 7.22
N VAL A 198 -1.25 15.19 7.27
CA VAL A 198 -0.78 16.59 7.33
C VAL A 198 -0.87 17.29 5.97
N GLN A 199 -1.11 16.58 4.87
CA GLN A 199 -1.20 17.18 3.54
C GLN A 199 -2.38 18.15 3.43
N ARG A 200 -2.22 19.19 2.60
CA ARG A 200 -3.29 20.17 2.30
C ARG A 200 -4.38 19.63 1.37
N PHE A 201 -4.20 18.42 0.90
CA PHE A 201 -5.12 17.63 0.08
C PHE A 201 -5.27 16.24 0.70
N ARG A 202 -6.22 15.44 0.22
CA ARG A 202 -6.42 14.08 0.69
C ARG A 202 -6.24 13.11 -0.47
N PHE A 203 -5.60 12.00 -0.21
CA PHE A 203 -5.66 10.86 -1.12
C PHE A 203 -7.00 10.15 -0.97
N ASP A 204 -7.70 9.92 -2.07
CA ASP A 204 -8.95 9.14 -2.06
C ASP A 204 -8.69 7.70 -1.63
N TYR A 205 -7.54 7.15 -2.02
CA TYR A 205 -7.18 5.76 -1.75
C TYR A 205 -5.68 5.55 -1.65
N LEU A 206 -5.35 4.44 -0.99
CA LEU A 206 -4.03 3.85 -0.92
C LEU A 206 -4.11 2.40 -1.41
N ILE A 207 -3.29 2.02 -2.39
CA ILE A 207 -3.07 0.64 -2.80
C ILE A 207 -1.69 0.23 -2.28
N PHE A 208 -1.63 -0.82 -1.48
CA PHE A 208 -0.39 -1.46 -1.09
C PHE A 208 -0.07 -2.62 -2.04
N ASP A 209 0.95 -2.44 -2.84
CA ASP A 209 1.58 -3.53 -3.60
C ASP A 209 2.70 -4.15 -2.75
N ASP A 210 2.31 -4.57 -1.54
CA ASP A 210 3.18 -5.02 -0.45
C ASP A 210 2.56 -6.22 0.27
N CYS A 211 3.39 -7.03 0.95
CA CYS A 211 2.93 -8.16 1.72
C CYS A 211 2.25 -7.74 3.03
N PHE A 212 1.24 -8.50 3.48
CA PHE A 212 0.61 -8.42 4.80
C PHE A 212 -0.13 -7.12 5.16
N MET A 213 -0.24 -6.17 4.25
CA MET A 213 -0.78 -4.84 4.57
C MET A 213 -2.31 -4.85 4.79
N ALA A 214 -3.06 -5.88 4.34
CA ALA A 214 -4.45 -6.09 4.76
C ALA A 214 -4.50 -6.74 6.15
N ASN A 215 -3.94 -6.07 7.11
CA ASN A 215 -3.94 -6.40 8.53
C ASN A 215 -4.70 -5.32 9.29
N ILE A 216 -5.59 -5.70 10.21
CA ILE A 216 -6.53 -4.75 10.82
C ILE A 216 -5.82 -3.68 11.66
N GLU A 217 -4.74 -4.03 12.34
CA GLU A 217 -3.95 -3.08 13.11
C GLU A 217 -3.38 -1.98 12.20
N THR A 218 -2.83 -2.37 11.05
CA THR A 218 -2.30 -1.46 10.01
C THR A 218 -3.41 -0.58 9.41
N LEU A 219 -4.51 -1.20 8.98
CA LEU A 219 -5.62 -0.50 8.34
C LEU A 219 -6.30 0.49 9.29
N TYR A 220 -6.38 0.13 10.57
CA TYR A 220 -6.98 0.97 11.59
C TYR A 220 -6.15 2.21 11.90
N ASP A 221 -4.82 2.10 11.90
CA ASP A 221 -3.92 3.24 12.06
C ASP A 221 -4.00 4.21 10.88
N LEU A 222 -4.27 3.71 9.67
CA LEU A 222 -4.41 4.51 8.44
C LEU A 222 -5.85 5.04 8.18
N ARG A 223 -6.84 4.71 9.04
CA ARG A 223 -8.27 4.94 8.75
C ARG A 223 -8.66 6.40 8.55
N HIS A 224 -7.90 7.33 9.09
CA HIS A 224 -8.14 8.77 8.93
C HIS A 224 -7.37 9.38 7.76
N ALA A 225 -6.35 8.69 7.25
CA ALA A 225 -5.47 9.20 6.20
C ALA A 225 -6.09 9.14 4.80
N VAL A 226 -6.84 8.08 4.48
CA VAL A 226 -7.45 7.85 3.16
C VAL A 226 -8.86 7.26 3.29
N ASP A 227 -9.65 7.27 2.19
CA ASP A 227 -11.03 6.75 2.23
C ASP A 227 -11.11 5.23 1.94
N TYR A 228 -10.17 4.72 1.13
CA TYR A 228 -10.09 3.30 0.75
C TYR A 228 -8.67 2.80 0.82
N ILE A 229 -8.48 1.55 1.26
CA ILE A 229 -7.18 0.88 1.23
C ILE A 229 -7.34 -0.47 0.54
N VAL A 230 -6.56 -0.71 -0.52
CA VAL A 230 -6.45 -2.02 -1.18
C VAL A 230 -5.16 -2.67 -0.73
N ALA A 231 -5.22 -3.91 -0.25
CA ALA A 231 -4.05 -4.62 0.25
C ALA A 231 -4.25 -6.14 0.29
N SER A 232 -3.14 -6.88 0.47
CA SER A 232 -3.11 -8.32 0.66
C SER A 232 -2.90 -8.70 2.13
N PRO A 233 -3.63 -9.69 2.69
CA PRO A 233 -3.37 -10.21 4.03
C PRO A 233 -2.18 -11.19 4.10
N CYS A 234 -1.70 -11.67 2.95
CA CYS A 234 -0.56 -12.58 2.83
C CYS A 234 0.56 -11.97 2.00
N GLU A 235 1.56 -12.79 1.64
CA GLU A 235 2.65 -12.38 0.77
C GLU A 235 2.15 -12.08 -0.65
N VAL A 236 2.66 -11.00 -1.24
CA VAL A 236 2.51 -10.64 -2.65
C VAL A 236 3.77 -11.08 -3.39
N MET A 237 3.61 -11.70 -4.56
CA MET A 237 4.74 -12.11 -5.39
C MET A 237 5.54 -10.88 -5.86
N GLY A 238 6.84 -11.08 -6.13
CA GLY A 238 7.73 -9.98 -6.54
C GLY A 238 7.25 -9.16 -7.73
N ASP A 239 6.53 -9.80 -8.67
CA ASP A 239 5.93 -9.13 -9.84
C ASP A 239 4.87 -8.09 -9.47
N GLY A 240 4.18 -8.26 -8.33
CA GLY A 240 3.19 -7.32 -7.80
C GLY A 240 1.90 -7.23 -8.62
N PHE A 241 1.37 -6.03 -8.76
CA PHE A 241 0.14 -5.76 -9.50
C PHE A 241 0.35 -5.71 -11.02
N PRO A 242 -0.65 -6.11 -11.83
CA PRO A 242 -0.65 -5.92 -13.29
C PRO A 242 -0.95 -4.46 -13.64
N TYR A 243 0.06 -3.59 -13.58
CA TYR A 243 -0.11 -2.15 -13.77
C TYR A 243 -0.68 -1.79 -15.15
N ASP A 244 -0.35 -2.55 -16.19
CA ASP A 244 -0.92 -2.42 -17.53
C ASP A 244 -2.45 -2.55 -17.55
N ARG A 245 -3.03 -3.28 -16.59
CA ARG A 245 -4.47 -3.52 -16.47
C ARG A 245 -5.13 -2.60 -15.45
N ILE A 246 -4.51 -2.39 -14.27
CA ILE A 246 -5.15 -1.63 -13.21
C ILE A 246 -5.13 -0.12 -13.44
N VAL A 247 -4.06 0.43 -14.04
CA VAL A 247 -3.91 1.89 -14.21
C VAL A 247 -5.10 2.51 -14.94
N PRO A 248 -5.61 1.99 -16.08
CA PRO A 248 -6.78 2.57 -16.73
C PRO A 248 -8.00 2.68 -15.81
N HIS A 249 -8.24 1.67 -14.97
CA HIS A 249 -9.38 1.66 -14.05
C HIS A 249 -9.30 2.74 -12.98
N LEU A 250 -8.10 3.14 -12.57
CA LEU A 250 -7.88 4.19 -11.58
C LEU A 250 -8.24 5.59 -12.11
N PHE A 251 -8.36 5.76 -13.43
CA PHE A 251 -8.73 7.02 -14.08
C PHE A 251 -10.14 7.02 -14.65
N GLU A 252 -10.89 5.93 -14.56
CA GLU A 252 -12.28 5.86 -15.02
C GLU A 252 -13.19 6.82 -14.24
N GLY A 253 -14.13 7.46 -14.96
CA GLY A 253 -15.08 8.41 -14.37
C GLY A 253 -16.20 7.79 -13.54
N ASN A 254 -16.25 6.46 -13.37
CA ASN A 254 -17.35 5.73 -12.73
C ASN A 254 -17.29 5.73 -11.17
N GLY A 255 -16.43 6.56 -10.59
CA GLY A 255 -16.21 6.64 -9.15
C GLY A 255 -15.01 5.83 -8.68
N VAL A 256 -14.44 6.24 -7.55
CA VAL A 256 -13.20 5.65 -6.98
C VAL A 256 -13.39 4.18 -6.67
N LEU A 257 -14.46 3.83 -5.95
CA LEU A 257 -14.72 2.46 -5.50
C LEU A 257 -14.80 1.48 -6.70
N SER A 258 -15.52 1.86 -7.77
CA SER A 258 -15.65 1.01 -8.96
C SER A 258 -14.30 0.74 -9.65
N GLY A 259 -13.42 1.73 -9.71
CA GLY A 259 -12.06 1.52 -10.23
C GLY A 259 -11.21 0.59 -9.36
N LEU A 260 -11.34 0.73 -8.04
CA LEU A 260 -10.63 -0.14 -7.07
C LEU A 260 -11.18 -1.57 -7.06
N GLU A 261 -12.50 -1.77 -7.22
CA GLU A 261 -13.09 -3.11 -7.38
C GLU A 261 -12.48 -3.85 -8.58
N LYS A 262 -12.36 -3.15 -9.71
CA LYS A 262 -11.72 -3.70 -10.91
C LYS A 262 -10.24 -3.98 -10.68
N ALA A 263 -9.53 -3.09 -9.99
CA ALA A 263 -8.11 -3.31 -9.64
C ALA A 263 -7.92 -4.56 -8.76
N CYS A 264 -8.80 -4.79 -7.78
CA CYS A 264 -8.78 -6.02 -6.97
C CYS A 264 -9.03 -7.26 -7.84
N TRP A 265 -9.99 -7.18 -8.77
CA TRP A 265 -10.29 -8.28 -9.68
C TRP A 265 -9.12 -8.59 -10.63
N GLU A 266 -8.49 -7.56 -11.22
CA GLU A 266 -7.35 -7.73 -12.14
C GLU A 266 -6.13 -8.34 -11.42
N PHE A 267 -5.86 -7.92 -10.16
CA PHE A 267 -4.81 -8.52 -9.35
C PHE A 267 -5.06 -10.02 -9.14
N TRP A 268 -6.25 -10.40 -8.67
CA TRP A 268 -6.61 -11.79 -8.46
C TRP A 268 -6.60 -12.58 -9.78
N ASN A 269 -7.18 -12.02 -10.84
CA ASN A 269 -7.27 -12.68 -12.15
C ASN A 269 -5.88 -12.98 -12.74
N LEU A 270 -4.90 -12.09 -12.53
CA LEU A 270 -3.52 -12.37 -12.93
C LEU A 270 -3.02 -13.68 -12.31
N TYR A 271 -3.16 -13.84 -11.00
CA TYR A 271 -2.60 -14.97 -10.28
C TYR A 271 -3.46 -16.23 -10.39
N GLU A 272 -4.76 -16.13 -10.55
CA GLU A 272 -5.66 -17.28 -10.68
C GLU A 272 -5.66 -17.84 -12.10
N ASN A 273 -5.78 -16.98 -13.11
CA ASN A 273 -6.07 -17.41 -14.48
C ASN A 273 -4.93 -17.16 -15.46
N ASP A 274 -4.18 -16.06 -15.31
CA ASP A 274 -3.22 -15.60 -16.32
C ASP A 274 -1.77 -15.79 -15.92
N TRP A 275 -1.53 -16.31 -14.70
CA TRP A 275 -0.17 -16.55 -14.25
C TRP A 275 0.55 -17.53 -15.18
N ARG A 276 1.65 -17.07 -15.78
CA ARG A 276 2.37 -17.80 -16.83
C ARG A 276 3.31 -18.88 -16.31
N SER A 277 3.41 -19.03 -14.98
CA SER A 277 4.24 -20.05 -14.37
C SER A 277 3.61 -21.43 -14.55
N THR A 278 4.44 -22.41 -14.86
CA THR A 278 4.06 -23.82 -14.82
C THR A 278 4.11 -24.43 -13.41
N ILE A 279 4.48 -23.61 -12.42
CA ILE A 279 4.68 -24.05 -11.04
C ILE A 279 3.49 -23.58 -10.21
N ALA A 280 2.62 -24.51 -9.80
CA ALA A 280 1.35 -24.21 -9.11
C ALA A 280 1.48 -23.33 -7.84
N TYR A 281 2.62 -23.41 -7.13
CA TYR A 281 2.81 -22.60 -5.91
C TYR A 281 3.05 -21.11 -6.16
N GLU A 282 3.17 -20.68 -7.40
CA GLU A 282 3.25 -19.26 -7.76
C GLU A 282 1.87 -18.63 -7.94
N GLN A 283 0.80 -19.40 -7.97
CA GLN A 283 -0.58 -18.91 -7.94
C GLN A 283 -0.91 -18.45 -6.53
N SER A 284 -0.58 -17.20 -6.22
CA SER A 284 -0.70 -16.62 -4.88
C SER A 284 -1.26 -15.19 -5.00
N GLY A 285 -2.58 -15.07 -5.06
CA GLY A 285 -3.28 -13.81 -5.25
C GLY A 285 -4.42 -13.65 -4.24
N CYS A 286 -4.13 -13.10 -3.06
CA CYS A 286 -5.12 -12.71 -2.07
C CYS A 286 -5.18 -11.19 -2.02
N ILE A 287 -6.37 -10.60 -2.11
CA ILE A 287 -6.55 -9.15 -2.14
C ILE A 287 -7.90 -8.75 -1.53
N SER A 288 -7.94 -7.62 -0.87
CA SER A 288 -9.18 -7.00 -0.40
C SER A 288 -9.11 -5.49 -0.43
N LEU A 289 -10.28 -4.85 -0.25
CA LEU A 289 -10.41 -3.41 -0.07
C LEU A 289 -11.07 -3.14 1.29
N ALA A 290 -10.48 -2.22 2.04
CA ALA A 290 -11.05 -1.65 3.26
C ALA A 290 -11.70 -0.30 2.97
N VAL A 291 -12.95 -0.13 3.43
CA VAL A 291 -13.66 1.15 3.52
C VAL A 291 -13.34 1.75 4.89
N THR A 292 -12.42 2.68 4.96
CA THR A 292 -11.82 3.15 6.23
C THR A 292 -12.85 3.75 7.17
N ALA A 293 -13.85 4.46 6.65
CA ALA A 293 -14.95 5.03 7.42
C ALA A 293 -15.78 4.00 8.21
N GLN A 294 -15.64 2.69 7.92
CA GLN A 294 -16.36 1.61 8.59
C GLN A 294 -15.54 0.95 9.72
N LEU A 295 -14.27 1.31 9.88
CA LEU A 295 -13.35 0.62 10.78
C LEU A 295 -13.60 0.96 12.26
N ASP A 296 -14.02 2.19 12.60
CA ASP A 296 -14.40 2.53 13.97
C ASP A 296 -15.64 1.76 14.44
N ALA A 297 -16.63 1.57 13.55
CA ALA A 297 -17.78 0.74 13.83
C ALA A 297 -17.38 -0.74 14.01
N LEU A 298 -16.41 -1.22 13.22
CA LEU A 298 -15.87 -2.57 13.36
C LEU A 298 -15.14 -2.76 14.70
N ALA A 299 -14.33 -1.79 15.12
CA ALA A 299 -13.68 -1.80 16.44
C ALA A 299 -14.71 -1.84 17.58
N THR A 300 -15.81 -1.10 17.42
CA THR A 300 -16.93 -1.15 18.40
C THR A 300 -17.54 -2.53 18.50
N LYS A 301 -17.74 -3.23 17.37
CA LYS A 301 -18.24 -4.62 17.38
C LYS A 301 -17.21 -5.57 18.00
N MET A 302 -15.91 -5.39 17.70
CA MET A 302 -14.83 -6.20 18.29
C MET A 302 -14.78 -6.05 19.82
N ARG A 303 -14.90 -4.83 20.34
CA ARG A 303 -14.98 -4.55 21.78
C ARG A 303 -16.12 -5.32 22.45
N GLY A 304 -17.27 -5.43 21.78
CA GLY A 304 -18.44 -6.18 22.28
C GLY A 304 -18.23 -7.70 22.34
N ILE A 305 -17.13 -8.22 21.78
CA ILE A 305 -16.79 -9.66 21.81
C ILE A 305 -15.87 -9.99 22.99
N LYS A 306 -15.16 -9.02 23.56
CA LYS A 306 -14.17 -9.21 24.60
C LYS A 306 -14.65 -10.09 25.77
N ASP A 307 -15.84 -9.80 26.30
CA ASP A 307 -16.42 -10.51 27.45
C ASP A 307 -17.15 -11.81 27.06
N LYS A 308 -17.15 -12.16 25.77
CA LYS A 308 -17.84 -13.32 25.20
C LYS A 308 -16.86 -14.36 24.64
N LYS A 309 -15.56 -14.21 24.93
CA LYS A 309 -14.52 -15.12 24.42
C LYS A 309 -14.66 -16.52 25.05
N GLN A 310 -14.47 -17.54 24.23
CA GLN A 310 -14.39 -18.95 24.60
C GLN A 310 -13.08 -19.57 24.09
N ALA A 311 -12.68 -20.69 24.68
CA ALA A 311 -11.55 -21.47 24.19
C ALA A 311 -11.87 -22.08 22.81
N PHE A 312 -10.88 -22.10 21.93
CA PHE A 312 -10.97 -22.72 20.61
C PHE A 312 -9.60 -23.34 20.22
N ASP A 313 -9.62 -24.23 19.23
CA ASP A 313 -8.39 -24.79 18.68
C ASP A 313 -7.75 -23.80 17.69
N ILE A 314 -6.60 -23.25 18.07
CA ILE A 314 -5.84 -22.30 17.23
C ILE A 314 -5.40 -22.94 15.89
N ASN A 315 -5.22 -24.27 15.83
CA ASN A 315 -4.85 -24.94 14.61
C ASN A 315 -5.96 -24.99 13.56
N ALA A 316 -7.23 -24.76 13.99
CA ALA A 316 -8.35 -24.60 13.09
C ALA A 316 -8.43 -23.22 12.45
N LEU A 317 -7.71 -22.22 13.01
CA LEU A 317 -7.80 -20.84 12.57
C LEU A 317 -6.99 -20.63 11.27
N GLN A 318 -7.61 -20.00 10.27
CA GLN A 318 -6.92 -19.59 9.05
C GLN A 318 -5.83 -18.57 9.37
N TYR A 319 -4.64 -18.79 8.82
CA TYR A 319 -3.49 -17.90 8.92
C TYR A 319 -2.98 -17.51 7.53
N TYR A 320 -2.15 -16.46 7.48
CA TYR A 320 -1.66 -15.86 6.24
C TYR A 320 -0.13 -15.72 6.17
N LYS A 321 0.61 -16.36 7.07
CA LYS A 321 2.07 -16.37 7.05
C LYS A 321 2.59 -17.79 7.29
N GLY A 322 3.36 -18.31 6.33
CA GLY A 322 3.92 -19.66 6.35
C GLY A 322 5.18 -19.76 7.20
N ASN A 323 5.10 -19.58 8.51
CA ASN A 323 6.20 -19.75 9.43
C ASN A 323 5.77 -20.55 10.67
N VAL A 324 6.73 -21.02 11.46
CA VAL A 324 6.47 -21.66 12.75
C VAL A 324 5.73 -20.67 13.67
N THR A 325 6.20 -19.43 13.76
CA THR A 325 5.53 -18.37 14.48
C THR A 325 4.54 -17.66 13.55
N LYS A 326 3.25 -17.91 13.72
CA LYS A 326 2.20 -17.26 12.95
C LYS A 326 1.86 -15.92 13.60
N LEU A 327 1.82 -14.87 12.78
CA LEU A 327 1.53 -13.52 13.25
C LEU A 327 0.17 -12.99 12.75
N PHE A 328 -0.33 -13.53 11.64
CA PHE A 328 -1.48 -12.99 10.94
C PHE A 328 -2.54 -14.06 10.74
N TYR A 329 -3.69 -13.89 11.39
CA TYR A 329 -4.82 -14.78 11.32
C TYR A 329 -6.02 -14.09 10.68
N ASP A 330 -6.93 -14.84 10.06
CA ASP A 330 -8.14 -14.27 9.50
C ASP A 330 -9.04 -13.69 10.61
N LEU A 331 -9.37 -12.41 10.51
CA LEU A 331 -10.09 -11.67 11.54
C LEU A 331 -11.52 -12.21 11.76
N GLU A 332 -12.28 -12.46 10.69
CA GLU A 332 -13.66 -12.94 10.82
C GLU A 332 -13.70 -14.39 11.30
N HIS A 333 -12.75 -15.21 10.86
CA HIS A 333 -12.62 -16.58 11.33
C HIS A 333 -12.24 -16.63 12.81
N TYR A 334 -11.30 -15.78 13.24
CA TYR A 334 -10.94 -15.62 14.65
C TYR A 334 -12.17 -15.31 15.52
N VAL A 335 -12.94 -14.28 15.16
CA VAL A 335 -14.14 -13.92 15.89
C VAL A 335 -15.18 -15.05 15.87
N THR A 336 -15.32 -15.77 14.76
CA THR A 336 -16.25 -16.90 14.62
C THR A 336 -15.90 -18.05 15.57
N LEU A 337 -14.62 -18.31 15.81
CA LEU A 337 -14.15 -19.38 16.69
C LEU A 337 -14.11 -18.96 18.17
N CYS A 338 -13.67 -17.74 18.45
CA CYS A 338 -13.44 -17.30 19.82
C CYS A 338 -14.69 -16.76 20.53
N CYS A 339 -15.75 -16.38 19.82
CA CYS A 339 -16.95 -15.80 20.43
C CYS A 339 -18.02 -16.87 20.68
N SER A 340 -18.52 -16.92 21.93
CA SER A 340 -19.59 -17.85 22.35
C SER A 340 -21.01 -17.36 22.06
N ASP A 341 -21.19 -16.10 21.61
CA ASP A 341 -22.46 -15.46 21.33
C ASP A 341 -22.72 -15.36 19.81
N PRO A 342 -23.62 -16.19 19.25
CA PRO A 342 -23.91 -16.18 17.81
C PRO A 342 -24.46 -14.86 17.29
N ASP A 343 -25.20 -14.10 18.09
CA ASP A 343 -25.75 -12.82 17.66
C ASP A 343 -24.65 -11.77 17.54
N ALA A 344 -23.69 -11.75 18.48
CA ALA A 344 -22.52 -10.89 18.40
C ALA A 344 -21.63 -11.25 17.18
N VAL A 345 -21.47 -12.54 16.87
CA VAL A 345 -20.76 -13.01 15.67
C VAL A 345 -21.46 -12.53 14.39
N ASN A 346 -22.78 -12.65 14.32
CA ASN A 346 -23.55 -12.21 13.16
C ASN A 346 -23.49 -10.70 12.96
N ASP A 347 -23.56 -9.94 14.05
CA ASP A 347 -23.40 -8.49 14.04
C ASP A 347 -22.01 -8.06 13.57
N PHE A 348 -20.97 -8.75 14.05
CA PHE A 348 -19.60 -8.52 13.60
C PHE A 348 -19.44 -8.80 12.10
N LYS A 349 -19.94 -9.95 11.63
CA LYS A 349 -19.92 -10.32 10.20
C LYS A 349 -20.68 -9.33 9.31
N ALA A 350 -21.77 -8.78 9.81
CA ALA A 350 -22.52 -7.75 9.09
C ALA A 350 -21.66 -6.47 8.93
N GLN A 351 -20.95 -6.05 9.98
CA GLN A 351 -20.05 -4.91 9.92
C GLN A 351 -18.81 -5.21 9.06
N MET A 352 -18.26 -6.43 9.10
CA MET A 352 -17.19 -6.87 8.22
C MET A 352 -17.54 -6.69 6.73
N LYS A 353 -18.78 -6.95 6.32
CA LYS A 353 -19.21 -6.75 4.93
C LYS A 353 -19.28 -5.26 4.55
N GLN A 354 -19.50 -4.37 5.50
CA GLN A 354 -19.44 -2.92 5.26
C GLN A 354 -18.00 -2.41 5.17
N ALA A 355 -17.14 -2.89 6.07
CA ALA A 355 -15.73 -2.51 6.12
C ALA A 355 -14.91 -3.12 4.96
N PHE A 356 -15.25 -4.34 4.57
CA PHE A 356 -14.58 -5.10 3.50
C PHE A 356 -15.63 -5.63 2.53
N PRO A 357 -15.99 -4.89 1.47
CA PRO A 357 -17.01 -5.31 0.50
C PRO A 357 -16.69 -6.67 -0.15
N VAL A 358 -17.67 -7.54 -0.25
CA VAL A 358 -17.48 -8.90 -0.81
C VAL A 358 -17.01 -8.86 -2.26
N SER A 359 -17.44 -7.86 -3.04
CA SER A 359 -17.01 -7.65 -4.44
C SER A 359 -15.52 -7.34 -4.60
N CYS A 360 -14.84 -6.97 -3.51
CA CYS A 360 -13.41 -6.67 -3.51
C CYS A 360 -12.56 -7.74 -2.81
N ARG A 361 -13.16 -8.84 -2.32
CA ARG A 361 -12.45 -9.93 -1.64
C ARG A 361 -12.20 -11.05 -2.63
N HIS A 362 -10.97 -11.19 -3.08
CA HIS A 362 -10.57 -12.25 -4.01
C HIS A 362 -9.37 -13.01 -3.46
N HIS A 363 -9.36 -14.32 -3.68
CA HIS A 363 -8.23 -15.16 -3.27
C HIS A 363 -8.09 -16.36 -4.19
N THR A 364 -6.87 -16.79 -4.40
CA THR A 364 -6.50 -18.10 -4.98
C THR A 364 -6.76 -19.20 -3.95
N ALA A 365 -6.81 -20.46 -4.38
CA ALA A 365 -7.03 -21.59 -3.48
C ALA A 365 -5.96 -21.75 -2.39
N SER A 366 -4.78 -21.19 -2.63
CA SER A 366 -3.66 -21.16 -1.68
C SER A 366 -2.85 -19.88 -1.87
N PHE A 367 -2.07 -19.50 -0.84
CA PHE A 367 -1.00 -18.51 -0.97
C PHE A 367 0.36 -19.17 -0.83
N TYR A 368 1.35 -18.61 -1.53
CA TYR A 368 2.75 -19.00 -1.39
C TYR A 368 3.40 -18.23 -0.22
N SER A 369 4.24 -18.92 0.55
CA SER A 369 5.09 -18.26 1.55
C SER A 369 6.57 -18.50 1.26
N ALA A 370 7.34 -17.42 1.17
CA ALA A 370 8.79 -17.47 0.99
C ALA A 370 9.50 -17.94 2.28
N TYR A 371 8.83 -17.86 3.43
CA TYR A 371 9.41 -18.25 4.72
C TYR A 371 9.66 -19.75 4.84
N ASP A 372 8.81 -20.58 4.25
CA ASP A 372 8.96 -22.04 4.25
C ASP A 372 8.91 -22.66 2.84
N ARG A 373 8.77 -21.84 1.79
CA ARG A 373 8.72 -22.24 0.37
C ARG A 373 7.55 -23.16 0.06
N ARG A 374 6.41 -22.96 0.71
CA ARG A 374 5.22 -23.80 0.55
C ARG A 374 4.00 -22.98 0.20
N ASN A 375 3.05 -23.67 -0.40
CA ASN A 375 1.69 -23.18 -0.53
C ASN A 375 0.88 -23.57 0.71
N HIS A 376 0.11 -22.61 1.23
CA HIS A 376 -0.80 -22.77 2.34
C HIS A 376 -2.23 -22.59 1.85
N SER A 377 -3.10 -23.54 2.13
CA SER A 377 -4.50 -23.48 1.70
C SER A 377 -5.23 -22.31 2.33
N VAL A 378 -6.06 -21.65 1.54
CA VAL A 378 -7.00 -20.62 2.00
C VAL A 378 -8.37 -21.28 2.10
N ASN A 379 -8.71 -21.74 3.32
CA ASN A 379 -9.98 -22.43 3.59
C ASN A 379 -11.05 -21.45 4.13
N TYR A 380 -10.63 -20.30 4.62
CA TYR A 380 -11.50 -19.22 5.06
C TYR A 380 -10.88 -17.88 4.62
N TYR A 381 -11.70 -16.97 4.14
CA TYR A 381 -11.19 -15.69 3.62
C TYR A 381 -12.13 -14.53 3.92
N SER A 382 -11.76 -13.68 4.87
CA SER A 382 -12.45 -12.44 5.15
C SER A 382 -11.81 -11.20 4.50
N GLY A 383 -10.63 -11.39 3.90
CA GLY A 383 -9.87 -10.33 3.24
C GLY A 383 -8.95 -9.54 4.17
N VAL A 384 -8.96 -9.79 5.47
CA VAL A 384 -8.17 -9.05 6.44
C VAL A 384 -7.65 -9.96 7.55
N SER A 385 -6.41 -9.75 7.95
CA SER A 385 -5.79 -10.44 9.08
C SER A 385 -5.85 -9.63 10.37
N VAL A 386 -5.63 -10.31 11.48
CA VAL A 386 -5.43 -9.76 12.83
C VAL A 386 -4.26 -10.50 13.49
N SER A 387 -3.53 -9.84 14.38
CA SER A 387 -2.41 -10.45 15.09
C SER A 387 -2.82 -11.13 16.42
N GLU A 388 -4.12 -11.24 16.69
CA GLU A 388 -4.68 -12.07 17.75
C GLU A 388 -4.93 -13.52 17.23
N PRO A 389 -4.94 -14.54 18.06
CA PRO A 389 -4.97 -14.57 19.52
C PRO A 389 -3.60 -14.50 20.20
N GLU A 390 -2.52 -14.74 19.48
CA GLU A 390 -1.18 -14.71 20.03
C GLU A 390 -0.23 -14.01 19.07
N PRO A 391 -0.01 -12.68 19.22
CA PRO A 391 1.22 -12.12 18.71
C PRO A 391 2.37 -12.90 19.36
N SER A 392 3.45 -13.17 18.61
CA SER A 392 4.61 -13.79 19.24
C SER A 392 4.99 -12.98 20.49
N ALA A 393 5.49 -13.63 21.54
CA ALA A 393 5.85 -12.98 22.80
C ALA A 393 6.75 -11.74 22.60
N ARG A 394 7.51 -11.72 21.50
CA ARG A 394 8.35 -10.60 21.07
C ARG A 394 7.55 -9.34 20.73
N TYR A 395 6.39 -9.50 20.08
CA TYR A 395 5.61 -8.38 19.57
C TYR A 395 4.37 -8.04 20.41
N THR A 396 4.20 -8.72 21.56
CA THR A 396 3.04 -8.48 22.41
C THR A 396 2.96 -7.04 22.90
N ALA A 397 4.10 -6.49 23.34
CA ALA A 397 4.14 -5.12 23.87
C ALA A 397 3.86 -4.07 22.77
N GLU A 398 4.39 -4.27 21.57
CA GLU A 398 4.18 -3.40 20.42
C GLU A 398 2.75 -3.51 19.89
N ASN A 399 2.18 -4.72 19.81
CA ASN A 399 0.78 -4.92 19.42
C ASN A 399 -0.16 -4.16 20.35
N GLN A 400 0.09 -4.20 21.67
CA GLN A 400 -0.68 -3.44 22.66
C GLN A 400 -0.58 -1.91 22.50
N GLN A 401 0.37 -1.41 21.74
CA GLN A 401 0.46 0.02 21.41
C GLN A 401 -0.31 0.41 20.15
N THR A 402 -0.77 -0.53 19.32
CA THR A 402 -1.60 -0.22 18.15
C THR A 402 -2.93 0.42 18.57
N ASN A 403 -3.45 1.33 17.74
CA ASN A 403 -4.76 1.94 18.02
C ASN A 403 -5.89 0.91 18.01
N TRP A 404 -5.79 -0.12 17.14
CA TRP A 404 -6.76 -1.22 17.14
C TRP A 404 -6.84 -1.92 18.49
N TYR A 405 -5.69 -2.33 19.05
CA TYR A 405 -5.67 -2.99 20.35
C TYR A 405 -6.27 -2.10 21.45
N ARG A 406 -5.84 -0.84 21.53
CA ARG A 406 -6.32 0.12 22.55
C ARG A 406 -7.82 0.34 22.49
N ASP A 407 -8.38 0.39 21.27
CA ASP A 407 -9.81 0.66 21.06
C ASP A 407 -10.69 -0.59 21.20
N THR A 408 -10.11 -1.79 21.19
CA THR A 408 -10.86 -3.05 21.26
C THR A 408 -10.67 -3.80 22.57
N HIS A 409 -9.66 -3.46 23.40
CA HIS A 409 -9.32 -4.06 24.69
C HIS A 409 -9.45 -3.10 25.84
#